data_575c866c7823a59029ceda2f492e617f
#
_entry.id   575c866c7823a59029ceda2f492e617f
#
_cell.length_a   1.000
_cell.length_b   1.000
_cell.length_c   1.000
_cell.angle_alpha   90.00
_cell.angle_beta   90.00
_cell.angle_gamma   90.00
#
_symmetry.space_group_name_H-M   'P 1'
#
loop_
_entity.id
_entity.type
_entity.pdbx_description
1 polymer ?
#
loop_
_entity_poly.entity_id
_entity_poly.type
_entity_poly.pdbx_seq_one_letter_code
_entity_poly.pdbx_strand_id
1 'polypeptide(L)'
;MKQAPKNNYFNIVSSIFILSIFVSCSSISPYKVPILQGNIIDEDDISKLEEGLTKEQTQFIFGTAIIKDPFHSNRWDYYYSIQIGDNLIENKKLTIFFNENNQVESWIKEELDN
;
A
#
# COMPACT_ATOMS: atom_id res chain seq x y z
N MET A 1 3.57 -45.30 -60.62
CA MET A 1 3.29 -45.04 -59.22
C MET A 1 2.70 -43.65 -59.05
N LYS A 2 1.48 -43.59 -58.63
CA LYS A 2 0.85 -42.30 -58.33
C LYS A 2 1.28 -41.86 -56.93
N GLN A 3 1.99 -40.75 -56.84
CA GLN A 3 2.25 -40.11 -55.57
C GLN A 3 0.94 -39.52 -55.04
N ALA A 4 0.58 -39.88 -53.80
CA ALA A 4 -0.57 -39.28 -53.14
C ALA A 4 -0.37 -37.76 -53.08
N PRO A 5 -1.41 -36.93 -53.28
CA PRO A 5 -1.28 -35.48 -53.15
C PRO A 5 -0.83 -35.18 -51.74
N LYS A 6 0.33 -34.50 -51.64
CA LYS A 6 0.82 -34.03 -50.34
C LYS A 6 -0.22 -33.09 -49.76
N ASN A 7 -0.90 -33.51 -48.69
CA ASN A 7 -1.94 -32.72 -48.08
C ASN A 7 -1.32 -31.45 -47.45
N ASN A 8 -1.25 -30.40 -48.24
CA ASN A 8 -0.81 -29.11 -47.80
C ASN A 8 -1.73 -28.53 -46.70
N TYR A 9 -2.95 -29.03 -46.63
CA TYR A 9 -3.92 -28.66 -45.59
C TYR A 9 -3.40 -28.97 -44.17
N PHE A 10 -2.72 -30.09 -43.98
CA PHE A 10 -2.14 -30.45 -42.69
C PHE A 10 -1.10 -29.43 -42.24
N ASN A 11 -0.24 -29.01 -43.16
CA ASN A 11 0.80 -28.01 -42.88
C ASN A 11 0.19 -26.62 -42.64
N ILE A 12 -0.88 -26.27 -43.37
CA ILE A 12 -1.57 -24.99 -43.21
C ILE A 12 -2.31 -24.96 -41.85
N VAL A 13 -3.04 -26.02 -41.50
CA VAL A 13 -3.74 -26.15 -40.23
C VAL A 13 -2.74 -26.14 -39.05
N SER A 14 -1.63 -26.86 -39.18
CA SER A 14 -0.57 -26.84 -38.17
C SER A 14 0.06 -25.46 -37.99
N SER A 15 0.30 -24.74 -39.07
CA SER A 15 0.84 -23.38 -39.04
C SER A 15 -0.13 -22.40 -38.37
N ILE A 16 -1.42 -22.47 -38.65
CA ILE A 16 -2.46 -21.65 -38.05
C ILE A 16 -2.57 -21.94 -36.54
N PHE A 17 -2.48 -23.21 -36.15
CA PHE A 17 -2.54 -23.63 -34.75
C PHE A 17 -1.34 -23.11 -33.94
N ILE A 18 -0.12 -23.16 -34.52
CA ILE A 18 1.10 -22.62 -33.90
C ILE A 18 0.99 -21.10 -33.76
N LEU A 19 0.51 -20.40 -34.79
CA LEU A 19 0.34 -18.94 -34.76
C LEU A 19 -0.69 -18.50 -33.69
N SER A 20 -1.74 -19.29 -33.48
CA SER A 20 -2.76 -19.05 -32.46
C SER A 20 -2.23 -19.07 -31.02
N ILE A 21 -1.21 -19.89 -30.76
CA ILE A 21 -0.58 -20.01 -29.43
C ILE A 21 0.19 -18.74 -29.06
N PHE A 22 0.77 -18.04 -30.03
CA PHE A 22 1.55 -16.81 -29.76
C PHE A 22 0.68 -15.60 -29.39
N VAL A 23 -0.60 -15.59 -29.75
CA VAL A 23 -1.51 -14.47 -29.46
C VAL A 23 -2.06 -14.54 -28.03
N SER A 24 -1.98 -15.70 -27.37
CA SER A 24 -2.58 -15.93 -26.05
C SER A 24 -1.83 -15.34 -24.86
N CYS A 25 -0.61 -14.83 -25.06
CA CYS A 25 0.26 -14.39 -23.95
C CYS A 25 0.19 -12.91 -23.56
N SER A 26 -0.70 -12.10 -24.16
CA SER A 26 -0.68 -10.64 -23.95
C SER A 26 -1.55 -10.12 -22.79
N SER A 27 -2.19 -11.01 -22.01
CA SER A 27 -3.14 -10.59 -20.95
C SER A 27 -2.66 -10.82 -19.53
N ILE A 28 -1.37 -11.11 -19.31
CA ILE A 28 -0.84 -11.24 -17.96
C ILE A 28 -0.43 -9.85 -17.47
N SER A 29 -1.40 -9.10 -16.95
CA SER A 29 -1.11 -7.94 -16.12
C SER A 29 -0.45 -8.42 -14.82
N PRO A 30 0.76 -7.98 -14.47
CA PRO A 30 1.34 -8.33 -13.20
C PRO A 30 0.44 -7.79 -12.08
N TYR A 31 0.06 -8.64 -11.15
CA TYR A 31 -0.70 -8.24 -9.97
C TYR A 31 0.17 -7.29 -9.13
N LYS A 32 -0.27 -6.05 -9.04
CA LYS A 32 0.41 -5.03 -8.23
C LYS A 32 -0.07 -5.16 -6.79
N VAL A 33 0.81 -5.59 -5.91
CA VAL A 33 0.53 -5.66 -4.47
C VAL A 33 0.67 -4.25 -3.88
N PRO A 34 -0.31 -3.76 -3.12
CA PRO A 34 -0.16 -2.51 -2.40
C PRO A 34 0.95 -2.64 -1.34
N ILE A 35 1.87 -1.69 -1.33
CA ILE A 35 2.92 -1.58 -0.33
C ILE A 35 2.43 -0.59 0.72
N LEU A 36 2.20 -1.09 1.93
CA LEU A 36 1.85 -0.28 3.08
C LEU A 36 3.12 0.01 3.88
N GLN A 37 3.35 1.27 4.16
CA GLN A 37 4.49 1.73 4.97
C GLN A 37 4.01 2.56 6.15
N GLY A 38 4.60 2.32 7.30
CA GLY A 38 4.28 3.02 8.52
C GLY A 38 3.16 2.40 9.34
N ASN A 39 2.67 3.14 10.32
CA ASN A 39 1.54 2.75 11.14
C ASN A 39 0.24 2.99 10.38
N ILE A 40 -0.65 2.01 10.38
CA ILE A 40 -1.99 2.21 9.80
C ILE A 40 -2.70 3.27 10.63
N ILE A 41 -3.11 4.36 9.99
CA ILE A 41 -3.88 5.43 10.60
C ILE A 41 -5.29 5.35 10.03
N ASP A 42 -6.19 4.73 10.78
CA ASP A 42 -7.60 4.62 10.41
C ASP A 42 -8.39 5.80 11.01
N GLU A 43 -9.41 6.25 10.30
CA GLU A 43 -10.32 7.28 10.79
C GLU A 43 -11.03 6.84 12.08
N ASP A 44 -11.34 5.55 12.18
CA ASP A 44 -11.94 4.97 13.41
C ASP A 44 -10.98 5.08 14.61
N ASP A 45 -9.68 4.94 14.38
CA ASP A 45 -8.68 5.09 15.44
C ASP A 45 -8.45 6.56 15.80
N ILE A 46 -8.50 7.45 14.83
CA ILE A 46 -8.44 8.91 15.09
C ILE A 46 -9.64 9.35 15.90
N SER A 47 -10.81 8.79 15.66
CA SER A 47 -12.03 9.10 16.43
C SER A 47 -11.96 8.72 17.91
N LYS A 48 -11.04 7.82 18.28
CA LYS A 48 -10.77 7.41 19.68
C LYS A 48 -9.80 8.34 20.40
N LEU A 49 -9.17 9.28 19.68
CA LEU A 49 -8.31 10.28 20.30
C LEU A 49 -9.13 11.24 21.14
N GLU A 50 -8.74 11.35 22.40
CA GLU A 50 -9.30 12.28 23.37
C GLU A 50 -8.19 12.94 24.17
N GLU A 51 -8.42 14.18 24.61
CA GLU A 51 -7.55 14.83 25.56
C GLU A 51 -7.49 14.03 26.87
N GLY A 52 -6.29 13.88 27.42
CA GLY A 52 -6.09 13.17 28.66
C GLY A 52 -5.75 11.67 28.52
N LEU A 53 -5.75 11.11 27.28
CA LEU A 53 -5.25 9.75 27.05
C LEU A 53 -3.76 9.67 27.42
N THR A 54 -3.37 8.60 28.10
CA THR A 54 -1.96 8.36 28.42
C THR A 54 -1.16 7.95 27.18
N LYS A 55 0.17 8.05 27.25
CA LYS A 55 1.06 7.54 26.19
C LYS A 55 0.84 6.06 25.91
N GLU A 56 0.61 5.26 26.93
CA GLU A 56 0.34 3.82 26.82
C GLU A 56 -0.98 3.55 26.09
N GLN A 57 -2.02 4.30 26.40
CA GLN A 57 -3.32 4.20 25.72
C GLN A 57 -3.21 4.63 24.26
N THR A 58 -2.50 5.70 23.98
CA THR A 58 -2.22 6.16 22.62
C THR A 58 -1.43 5.13 21.83
N GLN A 59 -0.41 4.52 22.42
CA GLN A 59 0.36 3.45 21.80
C GLN A 59 -0.47 2.19 21.55
N PHE A 60 -1.45 1.91 22.40
CA PHE A 60 -2.38 0.79 22.20
C PHE A 60 -3.27 1.01 20.97
N ILE A 61 -3.70 2.25 20.70
CA ILE A 61 -4.53 2.60 19.54
C ILE A 61 -3.70 2.60 18.25
N PHE A 62 -2.58 3.30 18.21
CA PHE A 62 -1.82 3.57 16.99
C PHE A 62 -0.55 2.74 16.83
N GLY A 63 -0.20 1.95 17.82
CA GLY A 63 1.10 1.26 17.86
C GLY A 63 2.25 2.18 18.25
N THR A 64 3.47 1.72 18.01
CA THR A 64 4.69 2.50 18.33
C THR A 64 4.89 3.60 17.29
N ALA A 65 5.06 4.84 17.74
CA ALA A 65 5.38 5.96 16.86
C ALA A 65 6.71 5.72 16.11
N ILE A 66 6.71 5.97 14.81
CA ILE A 66 7.88 5.76 13.96
C ILE A 66 8.98 6.77 14.29
N ILE A 67 8.59 8.01 14.55
CA ILE A 67 9.51 9.09 14.89
C ILE A 67 9.19 9.58 16.28
N LYS A 68 10.15 9.41 17.18
CA LYS A 68 10.19 10.03 18.51
C LYS A 68 11.35 10.99 18.49
N ASP A 69 11.06 12.30 18.49
CA ASP A 69 12.09 13.31 18.54
C ASP A 69 12.76 13.28 19.91
N PRO A 70 14.09 13.05 20.01
CA PRO A 70 14.80 13.04 21.28
C PRO A 70 14.81 14.41 21.97
N PHE A 71 14.63 15.49 21.22
CA PHE A 71 14.59 16.86 21.74
C PHE A 71 13.18 17.31 22.16
N HIS A 72 12.14 16.64 21.65
CA HIS A 72 10.74 16.92 21.94
C HIS A 72 10.04 15.63 22.36
N SER A 73 10.32 15.15 23.57
CA SER A 73 9.79 13.88 24.10
C SER A 73 8.26 13.89 24.30
N ASN A 74 7.64 15.06 24.21
CA ASN A 74 6.20 15.29 24.30
C ASN A 74 5.49 15.29 22.97
N ARG A 75 6.18 14.94 21.86
CA ARG A 75 5.63 14.89 20.53
C ARG A 75 5.88 13.53 19.90
N TRP A 76 4.81 12.91 19.38
CA TRP A 76 4.89 11.67 18.60
C TRP A 76 4.37 11.90 17.19
N ASP A 77 5.15 11.47 16.19
CA ASP A 77 4.76 11.54 14.79
C ASP A 77 4.52 10.14 14.24
N TYR A 78 3.35 9.93 13.66
CA TYR A 78 2.94 8.73 12.97
C TYR A 78 2.84 9.01 11.48
N TYR A 79 3.44 8.15 10.67
CA TYR A 79 3.36 8.22 9.21
C TYR A 79 2.70 6.98 8.65
N TYR A 80 1.86 7.19 7.68
CA TYR A 80 1.17 6.15 6.95
C TYR A 80 1.20 6.46 5.46
N SER A 81 1.61 5.49 4.64
CA SER A 81 1.56 5.62 3.19
C SER A 81 1.11 4.33 2.52
N ILE A 82 0.32 4.47 1.47
CA ILE A 82 -0.08 3.38 0.58
C ILE A 82 0.49 3.67 -0.80
N GLN A 83 1.26 2.71 -1.32
CA GLN A 83 1.79 2.75 -2.67
C GLN A 83 1.31 1.53 -3.45
N ILE A 84 0.84 1.74 -4.68
CA ILE A 84 0.46 0.67 -5.61
C ILE A 84 1.28 0.83 -6.88
N GLY A 85 2.24 -0.09 -7.08
CA GLY A 85 3.24 0.03 -8.14
C GLY A 85 4.09 1.30 -7.97
N ASP A 86 4.15 2.15 -8.97
CA ASP A 86 4.89 3.41 -8.94
C ASP A 86 4.02 4.61 -8.47
N ASN A 87 2.75 4.37 -8.13
CA ASN A 87 1.82 5.41 -7.72
C ASN A 87 1.66 5.41 -6.20
N LEU A 88 1.94 6.54 -5.58
CA LEU A 88 1.56 6.81 -4.21
C LEU A 88 0.06 7.16 -4.18
N ILE A 89 -0.71 6.37 -3.44
CA ILE A 89 -2.17 6.53 -3.37
C ILE A 89 -2.57 7.41 -2.20
N GLU A 90 -1.91 7.23 -1.07
CA GLU A 90 -2.24 7.92 0.17
C GLU A 90 -0.99 8.14 1.00
N ASN A 91 -0.88 9.34 1.57
CA ASN A 91 0.22 9.70 2.46
C ASN A 91 -0.33 10.58 3.57
N LYS A 92 -0.32 10.08 4.79
CA LYS A 92 -0.87 10.77 5.97
C LYS A 92 0.16 10.88 7.07
N LYS A 93 0.07 11.98 7.80
CA LYS A 93 0.84 12.20 9.02
C LYS A 93 -0.10 12.59 10.15
N LEU A 94 0.06 11.94 11.29
CA LEU A 94 -0.62 12.28 12.53
C LEU A 94 0.44 12.68 13.56
N THR A 95 0.36 13.90 14.04
CA THR A 95 1.21 14.40 15.11
C THR A 95 0.40 14.52 16.39
N ILE A 96 0.85 13.88 17.46
CA ILE A 96 0.20 13.92 18.79
C ILE A 96 1.12 14.64 19.75
N PHE A 97 0.58 15.62 20.46
CA PHE A 97 1.28 16.38 21.50
C PHE A 97 0.82 15.92 22.86
N PHE A 98 1.76 15.74 23.77
CA PHE A 98 1.54 15.35 25.14
C PHE A 98 1.89 16.50 26.11
N ASN A 99 1.13 16.63 27.16
CA ASN A 99 1.40 17.58 28.24
C ASN A 99 2.51 17.05 29.19
N GLU A 100 2.82 17.84 30.23
CA GLU A 100 3.83 17.48 31.22
C GLU A 100 3.50 16.20 32.01
N ASN A 101 2.23 15.80 32.06
CA ASN A 101 1.77 14.57 32.71
C ASN A 101 1.78 13.35 31.75
N ASN A 102 2.37 13.48 30.54
CA ASN A 102 2.37 12.46 29.49
C ASN A 102 0.96 12.05 29.04
N GLN A 103 0.06 13.00 29.01
CA GLN A 103 -1.31 12.82 28.50
C GLN A 103 -1.50 13.63 27.21
N VAL A 104 -2.33 13.14 26.31
CA VAL A 104 -2.66 13.83 25.07
C VAL A 104 -3.26 15.20 25.37
N GLU A 105 -2.65 16.23 24.80
CA GLU A 105 -3.09 17.62 24.89
C GLU A 105 -3.78 18.06 23.59
N SER A 106 -3.17 17.69 22.45
CA SER A 106 -3.69 18.04 21.12
C SER A 106 -3.11 17.11 20.07
N TRP A 107 -3.67 17.16 18.86
CA TRP A 107 -3.16 16.43 17.70
C TRP A 107 -3.46 17.17 16.40
N ILE A 108 -2.65 16.88 15.37
CA ILE A 108 -2.80 17.43 14.02
C ILE A 108 -2.76 16.28 13.02
N LYS A 109 -3.75 16.23 12.14
CA LYS A 109 -3.80 15.32 10.99
C LYS A 109 -3.45 16.11 9.74
N GLU A 110 -2.48 15.63 8.99
CA GLU A 110 -2.05 16.21 7.72
C GLU A 110 -2.13 15.13 6.62
N GLU A 111 -2.72 15.49 5.49
CA GLU A 111 -2.57 14.74 4.25
C GLU A 111 -1.38 15.35 3.51
N LEU A 112 -0.38 14.52 3.22
CA LEU A 112 0.83 14.98 2.55
C LEU A 112 0.62 14.82 1.05
N ASP A 113 0.44 15.93 0.36
CA ASP A 113 0.39 15.97 -1.09
C ASP A 113 1.77 15.64 -1.69
N ASN A 114 1.76 14.96 -2.83
CA ASN A 114 2.96 14.64 -3.60
C ASN A 114 3.51 15.85 -4.34
#